data_2e04bf1d3348ff5bead43ea5cd8b0c03
#
_entry.id   2e04bf1d3348ff5bead43ea5cd8b0c03
#
_cell.length_a   1.000
_cell.length_b   1.000
_cell.length_c   1.000
_cell.angle_alpha   90.00
_cell.angle_beta   90.00
_cell.angle_gamma   90.00
#
_symmetry.space_group_name_H-M   'P 1'
#
loop_
_entity.id
_entity.type
_entity.pdbx_description
1 polymer ?
#
loop_
_entity_poly.entity_id
_entity_poly.type
_entity_poly.pdbx_seq_one_letter_code
_entity_poly.pdbx_strand_id
1 'polypeptide(L)'
;MIIQNHDLTGILRCPKTGNKLRFDNGDKIVHVADSDMEYPVVDGIIDFCPGAVNKVSAAYDKIADRYDEMLIRPRTLTRICNAVVWGLSDDNTYADMVLSYLPSEFDGILLDVPVGTGIFTCPFYAKFPKATIIGVDLSMDILRKARERFEREGLKNVCLLRADAANMPLRNDAVDLVLSMNGWHVFMDKQRAIAEIRRVLRKRGTLVACGYVKGARKLSDWFVKHFGVRNGFFNPPFFGTDDIASQFKGFTIVQQAAVKSIAYFEAINEG
;
A
#
# COMPACT_ATOMS: atom_id res chain seq x y z
N MET A 1 8.48 0.35 -19.48
CA MET A 1 7.18 0.98 -19.26
C MET A 1 6.24 -0.10 -18.75
N ILE A 2 5.82 -0.02 -17.48
CA ILE A 2 5.00 -1.05 -16.84
C ILE A 2 3.55 -0.99 -17.33
N ILE A 3 3.11 0.14 -17.88
CA ILE A 3 1.78 0.29 -18.45
C ILE A 3 1.89 0.42 -19.96
N GLN A 4 1.76 -0.68 -20.65
CA GLN A 4 1.39 -0.70 -22.06
C GLN A 4 0.03 -1.36 -22.14
N ASN A 5 -1.04 -0.59 -22.41
CA ASN A 5 -2.39 -1.04 -22.76
C ASN A 5 -3.48 -1.04 -21.70
N HIS A 6 -3.36 -0.33 -20.57
CA HIS A 6 -4.51 -0.16 -19.70
C HIS A 6 -5.11 1.24 -19.85
N ASP A 7 -6.40 1.33 -20.14
CA ASP A 7 -7.12 2.61 -20.12
C ASP A 7 -7.32 3.08 -18.67
N LEU A 8 -6.22 3.67 -18.11
CA LEU A 8 -6.26 4.23 -16.77
C LEU A 8 -7.15 5.48 -16.67
N THR A 9 -7.53 6.09 -17.80
CA THR A 9 -8.38 7.28 -17.80
C THR A 9 -9.78 7.01 -17.24
N GLY A 10 -10.25 5.76 -17.38
CA GLY A 10 -11.47 5.26 -16.77
C GLY A 10 -11.39 5.09 -15.24
N ILE A 11 -10.19 4.94 -14.68
CA ILE A 11 -9.95 4.59 -13.28
C ILE A 11 -9.45 5.79 -12.47
N LEU A 12 -8.59 6.62 -13.09
CA LEU A 12 -7.94 7.74 -12.43
C LEU A 12 -8.80 9.02 -12.46
N ARG A 13 -8.56 9.88 -11.47
CA ARG A 13 -9.07 11.27 -11.39
C ARG A 13 -8.01 12.17 -10.74
N CYS A 14 -8.12 13.47 -10.97
CA CYS A 14 -7.33 14.45 -10.23
C CYS A 14 -7.69 14.40 -8.74
N PRO A 15 -6.74 14.20 -7.82
CA PRO A 15 -7.03 14.14 -6.38
C PRO A 15 -7.42 15.50 -5.80
N LYS A 16 -7.12 16.63 -6.49
CA LYS A 16 -7.45 17.97 -6.04
C LYS A 16 -8.81 18.47 -6.53
N THR A 17 -9.16 18.18 -7.79
CA THR A 17 -10.37 18.71 -8.43
C THR A 17 -11.44 17.66 -8.69
N GLY A 18 -11.07 16.37 -8.69
CA GLY A 18 -11.93 15.26 -9.10
C GLY A 18 -12.07 15.10 -10.62
N ASN A 19 -11.49 16.01 -11.42
CA ASN A 19 -11.61 16.01 -12.87
C ASN A 19 -10.91 14.83 -13.53
N LYS A 20 -11.33 14.54 -14.77
CA LYS A 20 -10.71 13.50 -15.61
C LYS A 20 -9.26 13.85 -15.92
N LEU A 21 -8.47 12.81 -16.13
CA LEU A 21 -7.07 12.92 -16.53
C LEU A 21 -6.92 12.52 -18.01
N ARG A 22 -5.91 13.13 -18.67
CA ARG A 22 -5.50 12.83 -20.04
C ARG A 22 -3.99 12.66 -20.06
N PHE A 23 -3.50 11.66 -20.76
CA PHE A 23 -2.06 11.45 -20.97
C PHE A 23 -1.63 12.21 -22.22
N ASP A 24 -0.44 12.78 -22.20
CA ASP A 24 0.21 13.32 -23.40
C ASP A 24 0.69 12.17 -24.32
N ASN A 25 1.04 12.53 -25.57
CA ASN A 25 1.52 11.54 -26.57
C ASN A 25 2.84 10.84 -26.22
N GLY A 26 3.50 11.23 -25.15
CA GLY A 26 4.78 10.67 -24.68
C GLY A 26 4.71 10.01 -23.32
N ASP A 27 3.52 9.95 -22.70
CA ASP A 27 3.29 9.46 -21.34
C ASP A 27 4.21 10.11 -20.28
N LYS A 28 4.62 11.36 -20.51
CA LYS A 28 5.51 12.11 -19.60
C LYS A 28 4.78 13.02 -18.65
N ILE A 29 3.61 13.49 -19.06
CA ILE A 29 2.76 14.41 -18.30
C ILE A 29 1.33 13.92 -18.35
N VAL A 30 0.66 14.02 -17.21
CA VAL A 30 -0.77 13.75 -17.07
C VAL A 30 -1.48 15.08 -16.86
N HIS A 31 -2.27 15.48 -17.84
CA HIS A 31 -3.04 16.72 -17.81
C HIS A 31 -4.39 16.54 -17.11
N VAL A 32 -4.83 17.53 -16.36
CA VAL A 32 -6.16 17.56 -15.74
C VAL A 32 -7.13 18.24 -16.69
N ALA A 33 -8.25 17.58 -17.02
CA ALA A 33 -9.26 18.16 -17.88
C ALA A 33 -9.83 19.46 -17.29
N ASP A 34 -10.04 20.45 -18.15
CA ASP A 34 -10.58 21.77 -17.81
C ASP A 34 -9.74 22.53 -16.75
N SER A 35 -8.41 22.35 -16.78
CA SER A 35 -7.47 22.99 -15.85
C SER A 35 -6.08 23.04 -16.47
N ASP A 36 -5.26 24.03 -16.06
CA ASP A 36 -3.84 24.09 -16.39
C ASP A 36 -2.96 23.19 -15.48
N MET A 37 -3.61 22.36 -14.66
CA MET A 37 -2.90 21.49 -13.72
C MET A 37 -2.38 20.24 -14.42
N GLU A 38 -1.14 19.91 -14.08
CA GLU A 38 -0.43 18.76 -14.62
C GLU A 38 0.26 17.93 -13.53
N TYR A 39 0.46 16.66 -13.81
CA TYR A 39 1.23 15.76 -12.97
C TYR A 39 2.35 15.10 -13.78
N PRO A 40 3.61 15.17 -13.32
CA PRO A 40 4.72 14.56 -14.03
C PRO A 40 4.67 13.03 -13.95
N VAL A 41 5.16 12.38 -14.99
CA VAL A 41 5.49 10.95 -14.97
C VAL A 41 7.01 10.85 -14.87
N VAL A 42 7.49 10.39 -13.73
CA VAL A 42 8.92 10.27 -13.41
C VAL A 42 9.27 8.78 -13.37
N ASP A 43 10.20 8.36 -14.21
CA ASP A 43 10.59 6.95 -14.29
C ASP A 43 9.40 6.00 -14.52
N GLY A 44 8.38 6.40 -15.29
CA GLY A 44 7.16 5.62 -15.50
C GLY A 44 6.19 5.55 -14.30
N ILE A 45 6.43 6.34 -13.26
CA ILE A 45 5.59 6.50 -12.07
C ILE A 45 4.86 7.83 -12.18
N ILE A 46 3.53 7.82 -12.08
CA ILE A 46 2.75 9.07 -12.09
C ILE A 46 2.85 9.72 -10.70
N ASP A 47 3.38 10.94 -10.64
CA ASP A 47 3.57 11.66 -9.38
C ASP A 47 2.43 12.64 -9.11
N PHE A 48 1.45 12.23 -8.31
CA PHE A 48 0.35 13.09 -7.85
C PHE A 48 0.70 13.98 -6.66
N CYS A 49 1.91 13.83 -6.11
CA CYS A 49 2.40 14.57 -4.95
C CYS A 49 3.78 15.20 -5.21
N PRO A 50 3.99 15.94 -6.31
CA PRO A 50 5.30 16.50 -6.62
C PRO A 50 5.79 17.39 -5.46
N GLY A 51 7.01 17.11 -4.97
CA GLY A 51 7.60 17.83 -3.84
C GLY A 51 7.04 17.50 -2.45
N ALA A 52 6.01 16.66 -2.35
CA ALA A 52 5.49 16.27 -1.04
C ALA A 52 6.43 15.26 -0.35
N VAL A 53 6.86 15.60 0.85
CA VAL A 53 7.65 14.74 1.73
C VAL A 53 7.06 14.85 3.13
N ASN A 54 6.78 13.71 3.76
CA ASN A 54 6.43 13.67 5.16
C ASN A 54 7.46 12.84 5.96
N LYS A 55 7.32 12.83 7.29
CA LYS A 55 8.25 12.12 8.17
C LYS A 55 8.37 10.64 7.84
N VAL A 56 7.27 10.00 7.43
CA VAL A 56 7.23 8.57 7.12
C VAL A 56 7.92 8.32 5.78
N SER A 57 7.53 9.00 4.68
CA SER A 57 8.18 8.83 3.39
C SER A 57 9.69 9.12 3.46
N ALA A 58 10.10 10.20 4.15
CA ALA A 58 11.51 10.52 4.34
C ALA A 58 12.30 9.45 5.13
N ALA A 59 11.64 8.71 6.04
CA ALA A 59 12.28 7.60 6.74
C ALA A 59 12.51 6.40 5.81
N TYR A 60 11.52 6.09 4.97
CA TYR A 60 11.62 5.02 3.99
C TYR A 60 12.59 5.34 2.85
N ASP A 61 12.61 6.58 2.34
CA ASP A 61 13.57 7.03 1.33
C ASP A 61 15.03 6.81 1.79
N LYS A 62 15.33 7.08 3.07
CA LYS A 62 16.69 6.87 3.64
C LYS A 62 17.15 5.42 3.66
N ILE A 63 16.25 4.47 3.68
CA ILE A 63 16.57 3.05 3.78
C ILE A 63 16.20 2.27 2.53
N ALA A 64 15.63 2.91 1.51
CA ALA A 64 15.10 2.25 0.32
C ALA A 64 16.08 1.23 -0.29
N ASP A 65 17.38 1.59 -0.40
CA ASP A 65 18.41 0.70 -0.94
C ASP A 65 18.68 -0.55 -0.11
N ARG A 66 18.38 -0.52 1.19
CA ARG A 66 18.64 -1.63 2.14
C ARG A 66 17.35 -2.27 2.65
N TYR A 67 16.20 -1.71 2.24
CA TYR A 67 14.91 -2.13 2.78
C TYR A 67 14.65 -3.63 2.55
N ASP A 68 14.86 -4.08 1.33
CA ASP A 68 14.68 -5.49 0.97
C ASP A 68 15.66 -6.42 1.67
N GLU A 69 16.93 -6.00 1.81
CA GLU A 69 17.91 -6.77 2.57
C GLU A 69 17.52 -6.92 4.04
N MET A 70 16.92 -5.86 4.62
CA MET A 70 16.44 -5.88 6.00
C MET A 70 15.26 -6.85 6.19
N LEU A 71 14.47 -7.10 5.16
CA LEU A 71 13.31 -7.99 5.21
C LEU A 71 13.66 -9.44 4.86
N ILE A 72 14.38 -9.69 3.74
CA ILE A 72 14.65 -11.05 3.25
C ILE A 72 15.88 -11.68 3.89
N ARG A 73 16.95 -10.89 4.06
CA ARG A 73 18.25 -11.35 4.60
C ARG A 73 18.72 -10.45 5.73
N PRO A 74 17.93 -10.30 6.79
CA PRO A 74 18.27 -9.38 7.86
C PRO A 74 19.58 -9.80 8.52
N ARG A 75 20.48 -8.83 8.72
CA ARG A 75 21.65 -9.03 9.59
C ARG A 75 21.17 -9.40 10.99
N THR A 76 22.01 -10.07 11.76
CA THR A 76 21.65 -10.59 13.10
C THR A 76 20.93 -9.55 13.97
N LEU A 77 21.42 -8.31 13.97
CA LEU A 77 20.79 -7.22 14.73
C LEU A 77 19.39 -6.86 14.19
N THR A 78 19.22 -6.82 12.87
CA THR A 78 17.92 -6.55 12.23
C THR A 78 16.93 -7.69 12.51
N ARG A 79 17.37 -8.95 12.48
CA ARG A 79 16.54 -10.10 12.87
C ARG A 79 16.05 -9.97 14.31
N ILE A 80 16.94 -9.56 15.24
CA ILE A 80 16.55 -9.32 16.63
C ILE A 80 15.53 -8.19 16.71
N CYS A 81 15.76 -7.07 16.01
CA CYS A 81 14.81 -5.96 15.96
C CYS A 81 13.45 -6.39 15.39
N ASN A 82 13.43 -7.12 14.28
CA ASN A 82 12.19 -7.63 13.69
C ASN A 82 11.48 -8.60 14.64
N ALA A 83 12.22 -9.53 15.26
CA ALA A 83 11.67 -10.44 16.25
C ALA A 83 11.11 -9.70 17.49
N VAL A 84 11.71 -8.57 17.88
CA VAL A 84 11.21 -7.73 18.97
C VAL A 84 9.94 -7.00 18.51
N VAL A 85 9.95 -6.35 17.35
CA VAL A 85 8.82 -5.54 16.84
C VAL A 85 7.62 -6.43 16.52
N TRP A 86 7.82 -7.42 15.68
CA TRP A 86 6.73 -8.26 15.19
C TRP A 86 6.48 -9.48 16.08
N GLY A 87 7.49 -9.90 16.82
CA GLY A 87 7.47 -11.14 17.60
C GLY A 87 7.63 -12.39 16.75
N LEU A 88 8.00 -12.25 15.50
CA LEU A 88 8.19 -13.32 14.54
C LEU A 88 9.68 -13.46 14.21
N SER A 89 10.12 -14.70 14.01
CA SER A 89 11.49 -14.99 13.59
C SER A 89 11.70 -14.82 12.08
N ASP A 90 10.61 -14.81 11.33
CA ASP A 90 10.57 -14.74 9.87
C ASP A 90 9.39 -13.89 9.40
N ASP A 91 9.67 -12.86 8.60
CA ASP A 91 8.66 -11.96 8.06
C ASP A 91 7.84 -12.61 6.93
N ASN A 92 8.33 -13.69 6.31
CA ASN A 92 7.58 -14.38 5.26
C ASN A 92 6.35 -15.09 5.82
N THR A 93 6.42 -15.63 7.03
CA THR A 93 5.32 -16.40 7.64
C THR A 93 4.02 -15.59 7.73
N TYR A 94 4.07 -14.32 8.17
CA TYR A 94 2.85 -13.52 8.25
C TYR A 94 2.40 -13.05 6.86
N ALA A 95 3.33 -12.76 5.96
CA ALA A 95 2.99 -12.36 4.60
C ALA A 95 2.20 -13.46 3.89
N ASP A 96 2.64 -14.71 3.99
CA ASP A 96 1.92 -15.85 3.43
C ASP A 96 0.52 -16.01 4.03
N MET A 97 0.37 -15.80 5.35
CA MET A 97 -0.94 -15.82 6.01
C MET A 97 -1.89 -14.73 5.48
N VAL A 98 -1.40 -13.50 5.34
CA VAL A 98 -2.20 -12.39 4.79
C VAL A 98 -2.58 -12.65 3.34
N LEU A 99 -1.60 -13.06 2.54
CA LEU A 99 -1.79 -13.29 1.11
C LEU A 99 -2.64 -14.53 0.81
N SER A 100 -2.79 -15.45 1.77
CA SER A 100 -3.73 -16.58 1.64
C SER A 100 -5.22 -16.16 1.63
N TYR A 101 -5.52 -14.93 2.05
CA TYR A 101 -6.86 -14.34 1.95
C TYR A 101 -7.17 -13.79 0.55
N LEU A 102 -6.15 -13.66 -0.32
CA LEU A 102 -6.38 -13.28 -1.71
C LEU A 102 -7.00 -14.44 -2.49
N PRO A 103 -7.84 -14.16 -3.48
CA PRO A 103 -8.40 -15.20 -4.36
C PRO A 103 -7.29 -15.94 -5.11
N SER A 104 -7.53 -17.20 -5.46
CA SER A 104 -6.58 -18.01 -6.26
C SER A 104 -6.47 -17.54 -7.71
N GLU A 105 -7.53 -16.95 -8.25
CA GLU A 105 -7.62 -16.35 -9.58
C GLU A 105 -8.28 -14.97 -9.48
N PHE A 106 -7.76 -14.01 -10.24
CA PHE A 106 -8.30 -12.66 -10.26
C PHE A 106 -7.99 -11.97 -11.59
N ASP A 107 -8.97 -11.30 -12.18
CA ASP A 107 -8.88 -10.61 -13.46
C ASP A 107 -9.41 -9.16 -13.41
N GLY A 108 -9.79 -8.69 -12.21
CA GLY A 108 -10.28 -7.34 -11.95
C GLY A 108 -9.18 -6.32 -11.72
N ILE A 109 -9.54 -5.21 -11.06
CA ILE A 109 -8.63 -4.14 -10.68
C ILE A 109 -8.25 -4.29 -9.21
N LEU A 110 -6.95 -4.53 -8.95
CA LEU A 110 -6.36 -4.63 -7.61
C LEU A 110 -5.63 -3.33 -7.27
N LEU A 111 -5.94 -2.76 -6.12
CA LEU A 111 -5.18 -1.68 -5.51
C LEU A 111 -4.30 -2.23 -4.38
N ASP A 112 -2.99 -1.99 -4.43
CA ASP A 112 -2.05 -2.23 -3.31
C ASP A 112 -1.61 -0.90 -2.71
N VAL A 113 -1.95 -0.67 -1.43
CA VAL A 113 -1.67 0.60 -0.73
C VAL A 113 -1.37 0.39 0.77
N PRO A 114 -0.16 0.73 1.23
CA PRO A 114 1.03 1.11 0.46
C PRO A 114 1.66 -0.11 -0.23
N VAL A 115 2.06 0.03 -1.49
CA VAL A 115 2.66 -1.09 -2.24
C VAL A 115 4.06 -1.44 -1.75
N GLY A 116 4.75 -0.49 -1.10
CA GLY A 116 6.13 -0.69 -0.68
C GLY A 116 7.03 -1.03 -1.86
N THR A 117 8.02 -1.88 -1.65
CA THR A 117 8.91 -2.40 -2.72
C THR A 117 8.31 -3.59 -3.48
N GLY A 118 7.08 -4.00 -3.15
CA GLY A 118 6.43 -5.17 -3.74
C GLY A 118 7.07 -6.50 -3.39
N ILE A 119 7.92 -6.54 -2.35
CA ILE A 119 8.73 -7.71 -2.04
C ILE A 119 7.91 -8.96 -1.69
N PHE A 120 6.79 -8.79 -1.00
CA PHE A 120 5.88 -9.87 -0.64
C PHE A 120 4.81 -10.10 -1.71
N THR A 121 4.40 -9.05 -2.42
CA THR A 121 3.22 -9.09 -3.30
C THR A 121 3.56 -9.47 -4.74
N CYS A 122 4.79 -9.21 -5.19
CA CYS A 122 5.24 -9.51 -6.55
C CYS A 122 4.98 -10.96 -7.00
N PRO A 123 5.27 -12.02 -6.18
CA PRO A 123 4.98 -13.40 -6.58
C PRO A 123 3.47 -13.68 -6.76
N PHE A 124 2.61 -12.92 -6.06
CA PHE A 124 1.16 -13.04 -6.21
C PHE A 124 0.66 -12.34 -7.47
N TYR A 125 1.23 -11.18 -7.81
CA TYR A 125 0.87 -10.46 -9.03
C TYR A 125 1.14 -11.31 -10.29
N ALA A 126 2.19 -12.11 -10.27
CA ALA A 126 2.50 -13.05 -11.35
C ALA A 126 1.40 -14.11 -11.57
N LYS A 127 0.59 -14.40 -10.53
CA LYS A 127 -0.57 -15.30 -10.64
C LYS A 127 -1.80 -14.64 -11.26
N PHE A 128 -1.81 -13.31 -11.37
CA PHE A 128 -2.94 -12.53 -11.88
C PHE A 128 -2.60 -11.81 -13.19
N PRO A 129 -2.22 -12.53 -14.26
CA PRO A 129 -1.73 -11.91 -15.50
C PRO A 129 -2.81 -11.10 -16.25
N LYS A 130 -4.08 -11.31 -15.95
CA LYS A 130 -5.23 -10.59 -16.54
C LYS A 130 -5.70 -9.41 -15.68
N ALA A 131 -5.30 -9.33 -14.42
CA ALA A 131 -5.68 -8.23 -13.54
C ALA A 131 -4.97 -6.94 -13.93
N THR A 132 -5.58 -5.81 -13.63
CA THR A 132 -4.92 -4.51 -13.58
C THR A 132 -4.50 -4.24 -12.13
N ILE A 133 -3.21 -4.04 -11.90
CA ILE A 133 -2.67 -3.81 -10.56
C ILE A 133 -2.23 -2.36 -10.44
N ILE A 134 -2.75 -1.66 -9.44
CA ILE A 134 -2.41 -0.27 -9.13
C ILE A 134 -1.67 -0.25 -7.80
N GLY A 135 -0.38 0.07 -7.84
CA GLY A 135 0.44 0.23 -6.64
C GLY A 135 0.54 1.70 -6.23
N VAL A 136 0.17 2.02 -5.01
CA VAL A 136 0.23 3.38 -4.45
C VAL A 136 1.21 3.43 -3.29
N ASP A 137 2.14 4.37 -3.33
CA ASP A 137 3.02 4.71 -2.20
C ASP A 137 3.34 6.20 -2.21
N LEU A 138 3.74 6.76 -1.08
CA LEU A 138 4.14 8.16 -0.98
C LEU A 138 5.64 8.37 -1.23
N SER A 139 6.46 7.33 -1.04
CA SER A 139 7.91 7.36 -1.24
C SER A 139 8.26 7.05 -2.70
N MET A 140 8.87 8.02 -3.38
CA MET A 140 9.33 7.83 -4.76
C MET A 140 10.45 6.79 -4.86
N ASP A 141 11.35 6.75 -3.88
CA ASP A 141 12.49 5.82 -3.91
C ASP A 141 12.02 4.37 -3.66
N ILE A 142 11.04 4.17 -2.81
CA ILE A 142 10.39 2.86 -2.62
C ILE A 142 9.67 2.42 -3.90
N LEU A 143 8.94 3.33 -4.56
CA LEU A 143 8.26 3.04 -5.84
C LEU A 143 9.25 2.68 -6.96
N ARG A 144 10.43 3.32 -7.01
CA ARG A 144 11.50 2.95 -7.94
C ARG A 144 11.97 1.52 -7.73
N LYS A 145 12.13 1.09 -6.46
CA LYS A 145 12.48 -0.29 -6.11
C LYS A 145 11.38 -1.28 -6.51
N ALA A 146 10.11 -0.91 -6.27
CA ALA A 146 8.97 -1.71 -6.73
C ALA A 146 8.99 -1.88 -8.25
N ARG A 147 9.20 -0.79 -8.99
CA ARG A 147 9.30 -0.81 -10.45
C ARG A 147 10.42 -1.73 -10.94
N GLU A 148 11.65 -1.55 -10.42
CA GLU A 148 12.81 -2.39 -10.76
C GLU A 148 12.50 -3.89 -10.53
N ARG A 149 11.81 -4.21 -9.44
CA ARG A 149 11.39 -5.58 -9.12
C ARG A 149 10.38 -6.11 -10.13
N PHE A 150 9.30 -5.35 -10.38
CA PHE A 150 8.23 -5.78 -11.28
C PHE A 150 8.72 -5.94 -12.72
N GLU A 151 9.61 -5.05 -13.20
CA GLU A 151 10.27 -5.16 -14.50
C GLU A 151 11.15 -6.43 -14.60
N ARG A 152 11.95 -6.71 -13.57
CA ARG A 152 12.80 -7.91 -13.51
C ARG A 152 11.98 -9.20 -13.54
N GLU A 153 10.82 -9.21 -12.88
CA GLU A 153 9.89 -10.36 -12.86
C GLU A 153 8.96 -10.39 -14.09
N GLY A 154 9.11 -9.45 -15.03
CA GLY A 154 8.36 -9.42 -16.28
C GLY A 154 6.89 -9.04 -16.15
N LEU A 155 6.49 -8.42 -15.04
CA LEU A 155 5.11 -7.96 -14.85
C LEU A 155 4.82 -6.76 -15.73
N LYS A 156 3.76 -6.84 -16.54
CA LYS A 156 3.36 -5.81 -17.52
C LYS A 156 2.03 -5.13 -17.18
N ASN A 157 1.35 -5.64 -16.17
CA ASN A 157 0.00 -5.25 -15.78
C ASN A 157 -0.04 -4.44 -14.47
N VAL A 158 1.10 -3.83 -14.10
CA VAL A 158 1.23 -3.00 -12.88
C VAL A 158 1.39 -1.52 -13.26
N CYS A 159 0.61 -0.66 -12.61
CA CYS A 159 0.73 0.79 -12.63
C CYS A 159 1.20 1.28 -11.26
N LEU A 160 2.21 2.15 -11.22
CA LEU A 160 2.71 2.75 -9.99
C LEU A 160 2.33 4.23 -9.92
N LEU A 161 1.75 4.62 -8.79
CA LEU A 161 1.32 5.99 -8.51
C LEU A 161 1.99 6.48 -7.23
N ARG A 162 2.64 7.62 -7.29
CA ARG A 162 3.03 8.34 -6.09
C ARG A 162 1.88 9.18 -5.61
N ALA A 163 1.25 8.78 -4.51
CA ALA A 163 0.09 9.47 -3.95
C ALA A 163 -0.04 9.23 -2.43
N ASP A 164 -0.78 10.12 -1.77
CA ASP A 164 -1.17 9.95 -0.37
C ASP A 164 -2.37 8.99 -0.29
N ALA A 165 -2.27 7.94 0.53
CA ALA A 165 -3.37 7.02 0.80
C ALA A 165 -4.64 7.74 1.33
N ALA A 166 -4.47 8.90 1.97
CA ALA A 166 -5.57 9.74 2.44
C ALA A 166 -6.19 10.65 1.36
N ASN A 167 -5.67 10.61 0.12
CA ASN A 167 -6.19 11.38 -1.01
C ASN A 167 -5.79 10.72 -2.34
N MET A 168 -6.33 9.55 -2.62
CA MET A 168 -5.95 8.75 -3.77
C MET A 168 -6.51 9.30 -5.10
N PRO A 169 -5.70 9.28 -6.18
CA PRO A 169 -6.09 9.75 -7.51
C PRO A 169 -6.96 8.71 -8.25
N LEU A 170 -7.89 8.08 -7.55
CA LEU A 170 -8.76 7.04 -8.06
C LEU A 170 -10.22 7.49 -7.97
N ARG A 171 -11.04 7.10 -8.93
CA ARG A 171 -12.49 7.35 -8.89
C ARG A 171 -13.15 6.54 -7.76
N ASN A 172 -14.39 6.91 -7.43
CA ASN A 172 -15.23 6.11 -6.56
C ASN A 172 -15.51 4.76 -7.24
N ASP A 173 -15.60 3.70 -6.45
CA ASP A 173 -15.94 2.36 -6.91
C ASP A 173 -15.07 1.85 -8.08
N ALA A 174 -13.81 2.30 -8.14
CA ALA A 174 -12.91 2.03 -9.26
C ALA A 174 -12.17 0.70 -9.17
N VAL A 175 -12.09 0.09 -7.99
CA VAL A 175 -11.29 -1.13 -7.77
C VAL A 175 -12.13 -2.26 -7.16
N ASP A 176 -11.76 -3.49 -7.47
CA ASP A 176 -12.47 -4.69 -7.07
C ASP A 176 -11.92 -5.29 -5.79
N LEU A 177 -10.61 -5.17 -5.60
CA LEU A 177 -9.85 -5.74 -4.50
C LEU A 177 -8.83 -4.71 -4.00
N VAL A 178 -8.76 -4.51 -2.70
CA VAL A 178 -7.70 -3.73 -2.06
C VAL A 178 -6.84 -4.64 -1.20
N LEU A 179 -5.54 -4.57 -1.38
CA LEU A 179 -4.53 -5.13 -0.50
C LEU A 179 -3.84 -3.99 0.25
N SER A 180 -3.73 -4.09 1.57
CA SER A 180 -3.03 -3.12 2.39
C SER A 180 -2.12 -3.82 3.39
N MET A 181 -0.89 -4.13 2.96
CA MET A 181 0.10 -4.77 3.83
C MET A 181 0.86 -3.73 4.63
N ASN A 182 0.79 -3.85 5.95
CA ASN A 182 1.46 -2.94 6.89
C ASN A 182 1.08 -1.45 6.72
N GLY A 183 -0.13 -1.18 6.21
CA GLY A 183 -0.58 0.17 5.85
C GLY A 183 -0.98 1.00 7.07
N TRP A 184 -1.94 0.55 7.87
CA TRP A 184 -2.56 1.44 8.86
C TRP A 184 -1.62 1.99 9.93
N HIS A 185 -0.51 1.33 10.25
CA HIS A 185 0.42 1.84 11.25
C HIS A 185 1.39 2.90 10.70
N VAL A 186 1.45 3.08 9.36
CA VAL A 186 2.28 4.11 8.71
C VAL A 186 1.47 5.29 8.19
N PHE A 187 0.17 5.14 7.91
CA PHE A 187 -0.66 6.24 7.40
C PHE A 187 -0.66 7.43 8.34
N MET A 188 -0.46 8.63 7.79
CA MET A 188 -0.44 9.88 8.56
C MET A 188 -1.84 10.22 9.10
N ASP A 189 -2.85 10.13 8.25
CA ASP A 189 -4.26 10.22 8.62
C ASP A 189 -4.95 8.88 8.33
N LYS A 190 -5.01 8.02 9.34
CA LYS A 190 -5.54 6.66 9.21
C LYS A 190 -7.01 6.64 8.85
N GLN A 191 -7.80 7.50 9.49
CA GLN A 191 -9.25 7.52 9.28
C GLN A 191 -9.58 7.98 7.86
N ARG A 192 -8.85 8.99 7.36
CA ARG A 192 -9.02 9.46 6.01
C ARG A 192 -8.52 8.43 4.99
N ALA A 193 -7.40 7.76 5.24
CA ALA A 193 -6.91 6.68 4.38
C ALA A 193 -7.91 5.50 4.32
N ILE A 194 -8.49 5.09 5.45
CA ILE A 194 -9.52 4.06 5.50
C ILE A 194 -10.79 4.51 4.73
N ALA A 195 -11.20 5.77 4.88
CA ALA A 195 -12.32 6.33 4.14
C ALA A 195 -12.04 6.37 2.63
N GLU A 196 -10.81 6.70 2.21
CA GLU A 196 -10.39 6.68 0.82
C GLU A 196 -10.34 5.25 0.26
N ILE A 197 -9.82 4.27 1.01
CA ILE A 197 -9.87 2.86 0.64
C ILE A 197 -11.33 2.43 0.40
N ARG A 198 -12.24 2.79 1.32
CA ARG A 198 -13.66 2.52 1.17
C ARG A 198 -14.27 3.19 -0.06
N ARG A 199 -13.92 4.43 -0.31
CA ARG A 199 -14.44 5.20 -1.45
C ARG A 199 -14.04 4.62 -2.80
N VAL A 200 -12.78 4.17 -2.93
CA VAL A 200 -12.27 3.63 -4.21
C VAL A 200 -12.66 2.18 -4.45
N LEU A 201 -12.89 1.42 -3.38
CA LEU A 201 -13.33 0.03 -3.46
C LEU A 201 -14.82 -0.04 -3.76
N ARG A 202 -15.19 -0.76 -4.81
CA ARG A 202 -16.59 -0.92 -5.18
C ARG A 202 -17.42 -1.54 -4.04
N LYS A 203 -18.71 -1.31 -4.09
CA LYS A 203 -19.65 -2.01 -3.21
C LYS A 203 -19.47 -3.52 -3.36
N ARG A 204 -19.40 -4.25 -2.24
CA ARG A 204 -19.08 -5.68 -2.13
C ARG A 204 -17.68 -6.07 -2.63
N GLY A 205 -16.80 -5.10 -2.88
CA GLY A 205 -15.38 -5.34 -3.11
C GLY A 205 -14.68 -5.80 -1.82
N THR A 206 -13.57 -6.48 -1.97
CA THR A 206 -12.83 -7.09 -0.87
C THR A 206 -11.65 -6.23 -0.45
N LEU A 207 -11.46 -6.04 0.86
CA LEU A 207 -10.26 -5.50 1.48
C LEU A 207 -9.53 -6.62 2.23
N VAL A 208 -8.27 -6.86 1.86
CA VAL A 208 -7.34 -7.68 2.64
C VAL A 208 -6.29 -6.75 3.25
N ALA A 209 -6.16 -6.74 4.56
CA ALA A 209 -5.26 -5.81 5.22
C ALA A 209 -4.54 -6.42 6.43
N CYS A 210 -3.33 -5.93 6.70
CA CYS A 210 -2.58 -6.26 7.91
C CYS A 210 -1.80 -5.07 8.45
N GLY A 211 -1.42 -5.16 9.72
CA GLY A 211 -0.54 -4.18 10.33
C GLY A 211 -0.33 -4.40 11.82
N TYR A 212 0.53 -3.57 12.38
CA TYR A 212 0.83 -3.58 13.80
C TYR A 212 -0.40 -3.26 14.65
N VAL A 213 -0.57 -4.02 15.73
CA VAL A 213 -1.55 -3.76 16.79
C VAL A 213 -0.85 -3.63 18.14
N LYS A 214 -1.24 -2.61 18.91
CA LYS A 214 -0.76 -2.38 20.27
C LYS A 214 -1.48 -3.30 21.28
N GLY A 215 -0.84 -3.54 22.39
CA GLY A 215 -1.40 -4.30 23.51
C GLY A 215 -1.15 -5.81 23.41
N ALA A 216 -0.80 -6.32 22.25
CA ALA A 216 -0.51 -7.76 22.07
C ALA A 216 0.81 -8.19 22.73
N ARG A 217 1.83 -7.32 22.73
CA ARG A 217 3.14 -7.60 23.34
C ARG A 217 3.77 -6.32 23.91
N LYS A 218 3.98 -6.27 25.21
CA LYS A 218 4.57 -5.09 25.90
C LYS A 218 5.93 -4.68 25.35
N LEU A 219 6.79 -5.62 24.98
CA LEU A 219 8.11 -5.36 24.42
C LEU A 219 8.02 -4.72 23.02
N SER A 220 7.11 -5.21 22.17
CA SER A 220 6.84 -4.62 20.87
C SER A 220 6.32 -3.20 21.01
N ASP A 221 5.37 -2.98 21.90
CA ASP A 221 4.78 -1.66 22.16
C ASP A 221 5.84 -0.66 22.63
N TRP A 222 6.72 -1.10 23.54
CA TRP A 222 7.82 -0.28 24.02
C TRP A 222 8.79 0.10 22.87
N PHE A 223 9.18 -0.89 22.07
CA PHE A 223 10.09 -0.67 20.93
C PHE A 223 9.47 0.26 19.88
N VAL A 224 8.23 -0.02 19.46
CA VAL A 224 7.50 0.82 18.50
C VAL A 224 7.40 2.25 18.99
N LYS A 225 7.03 2.47 20.28
CA LYS A 225 6.90 3.81 20.85
C LYS A 225 8.23 4.57 20.88
N HIS A 226 9.34 3.93 21.26
CA HIS A 226 10.61 4.63 21.52
C HIS A 226 11.52 4.69 20.28
N PHE A 227 11.45 3.71 19.39
CA PHE A 227 12.30 3.64 18.21
C PHE A 227 11.49 3.80 16.90
N GLY A 228 10.42 3.07 16.75
CA GLY A 228 9.63 3.08 15.51
C GLY A 228 9.05 4.46 15.19
N VAL A 229 8.37 5.08 16.17
CA VAL A 229 7.79 6.42 16.03
C VAL A 229 8.87 7.49 15.88
N ARG A 230 9.95 7.40 16.67
CA ARG A 230 11.04 8.37 16.63
C ARG A 230 11.72 8.42 15.26
N ASN A 231 11.92 7.26 14.65
CA ASN A 231 12.56 7.14 13.34
C ASN A 231 11.58 7.25 12.15
N GLY A 232 10.28 7.44 12.38
CA GLY A 232 9.29 7.67 11.34
C GLY A 232 8.73 6.40 10.68
N PHE A 233 9.06 5.21 11.17
CA PHE A 233 8.53 3.95 10.63
C PHE A 233 7.13 3.60 11.13
N PHE A 234 6.67 4.29 12.17
CA PHE A 234 5.35 4.10 12.77
C PHE A 234 4.73 5.45 13.09
N ASN A 235 3.46 5.59 12.82
CA ASN A 235 2.70 6.80 13.08
C ASN A 235 1.55 6.53 14.06
N PRO A 236 1.52 7.10 15.29
CA PRO A 236 0.39 6.95 16.19
C PRO A 236 -0.84 7.76 15.74
N PRO A 237 -2.05 7.47 16.25
CA PRO A 237 -2.38 6.45 17.24
C PRO A 237 -2.36 5.04 16.66
N PHE A 238 -2.18 4.02 17.52
CA PHE A 238 -2.19 2.62 17.10
C PHE A 238 -3.47 1.92 17.52
N PHE A 239 -3.99 1.05 16.66
CA PHE A 239 -5.15 0.22 16.95
C PHE A 239 -4.77 -0.94 17.88
N GLY A 240 -5.67 -1.34 18.76
CA GLY A 240 -5.62 -2.63 19.43
C GLY A 240 -6.24 -3.72 18.56
N THR A 241 -6.04 -4.96 18.92
CA THR A 241 -6.62 -6.10 18.18
C THR A 241 -8.16 -6.02 18.13
N ASP A 242 -8.76 -5.59 19.22
CA ASP A 242 -10.23 -5.51 19.36
C ASP A 242 -10.82 -4.23 18.73
N ASP A 243 -9.96 -3.28 18.38
CA ASP A 243 -10.39 -2.00 17.81
C ASP A 243 -10.65 -2.10 16.29
N ILE A 244 -10.11 -3.09 15.58
CA ILE A 244 -10.08 -3.14 14.12
C ILE A 244 -11.45 -2.92 13.50
N ALA A 245 -12.46 -3.69 13.91
CA ALA A 245 -13.81 -3.56 13.37
C ALA A 245 -14.38 -2.15 13.56
N SER A 246 -14.11 -1.51 14.70
CA SER A 246 -14.58 -0.16 15.02
C SER A 246 -13.86 0.93 14.20
N GLN A 247 -12.62 0.67 13.78
CA GLN A 247 -11.80 1.60 13.01
C GLN A 247 -12.10 1.51 11.50
N PHE A 248 -12.43 0.33 11.00
CA PHE A 248 -12.78 0.10 9.60
C PHE A 248 -14.30 0.19 9.37
N LYS A 249 -14.86 1.37 9.69
CA LYS A 249 -16.29 1.63 9.55
C LYS A 249 -16.74 1.53 8.08
N GLY A 250 -17.88 0.87 7.87
CA GLY A 250 -18.46 0.61 6.54
C GLY A 250 -17.87 -0.61 5.85
N PHE A 251 -17.10 -1.41 6.60
CA PHE A 251 -16.65 -2.74 6.21
C PHE A 251 -17.24 -3.79 7.13
N THR A 252 -17.67 -4.92 6.56
CA THR A 252 -17.99 -6.14 7.31
C THR A 252 -16.75 -7.02 7.34
N ILE A 253 -16.21 -7.26 8.52
CA ILE A 253 -15.08 -8.18 8.71
C ILE A 253 -15.58 -9.61 8.48
N VAL A 254 -15.05 -10.29 7.47
CA VAL A 254 -15.40 -11.69 7.13
C VAL A 254 -14.59 -12.64 7.98
N GLN A 255 -13.30 -12.38 8.08
CA GLN A 255 -12.38 -13.15 8.91
C GLN A 255 -11.25 -12.26 9.43
N GLN A 256 -10.79 -12.54 10.63
CA GLN A 256 -9.71 -11.81 11.29
C GLN A 256 -8.87 -12.78 12.11
N ALA A 257 -7.57 -12.56 12.09
CA ALA A 257 -6.64 -13.24 12.97
C ALA A 257 -5.52 -12.30 13.40
N ALA A 258 -4.76 -12.72 14.40
CA ALA A 258 -3.59 -12.01 14.86
C ALA A 258 -2.46 -13.00 15.16
N VAL A 259 -1.26 -12.64 14.76
CA VAL A 259 -0.03 -13.35 15.08
C VAL A 259 0.91 -12.38 15.77
N LYS A 260 1.10 -12.58 17.08
CA LYS A 260 1.92 -11.69 17.90
C LYS A 260 1.44 -10.24 17.84
N SER A 261 2.22 -9.31 17.28
CA SER A 261 1.89 -7.88 17.18
C SER A 261 1.36 -7.48 15.80
N ILE A 262 1.02 -8.44 14.95
CA ILE A 262 0.40 -8.20 13.65
C ILE A 262 -1.01 -8.75 13.67
N ALA A 263 -1.99 -7.93 13.35
CA ALA A 263 -3.33 -8.39 13.00
C ALA A 263 -3.53 -8.32 11.49
N TYR A 264 -4.35 -9.22 10.96
CA TYR A 264 -4.73 -9.27 9.57
C TYR A 264 -6.18 -9.72 9.43
N PHE A 265 -6.84 -9.24 8.39
CA PHE A 265 -8.24 -9.52 8.17
C PHE A 265 -8.63 -9.42 6.70
N GLU A 266 -9.74 -10.04 6.39
CA GLU A 266 -10.51 -9.86 5.17
C GLU A 266 -11.82 -9.17 5.51
N ALA A 267 -12.21 -8.19 4.69
CA ALA A 267 -13.45 -7.44 4.89
C ALA A 267 -14.12 -7.10 3.56
N ILE A 268 -15.44 -6.94 3.60
CA ILE A 268 -16.27 -6.57 2.46
C ILE A 268 -16.74 -5.13 2.64
N ASN A 269 -16.63 -4.31 1.59
CA ASN A 269 -17.18 -2.97 1.54
C ASN A 269 -18.71 -3.02 1.45
N GLU A 270 -19.40 -2.37 2.38
CA GLU A 270 -20.88 -2.35 2.39
C GLU A 270 -21.49 -1.31 1.43
N GLY A 271 -20.67 -0.37 0.96
CA GLY A 271 -21.09 0.73 0.07
C GLY A 271 -21.30 2.04 0.79
#